data_a620e460e8a9781626ec98fd30d40ddc
#
_entry.id   a620e460e8a9781626ec98fd30d40ddc
#
_cell.length_a   1.000
_cell.length_b   1.000
_cell.length_c   1.000
_cell.angle_alpha   90.00
_cell.angle_beta   90.00
_cell.angle_gamma   90.00
#
_symmetry.space_group_name_H-M   'P 1'
#
loop_
_entity.id
_entity.type
_entity.pdbx_description
1 polymer ?
#
loop_
_entity_poly.entity_id
_entity_poly.type
_entity_poly.pdbx_seq_one_letter_code
_entity_poly.pdbx_strand_id
1 'polypeptide(L)'
;HKEWIERFSGNGDNTLLVGMNPGHGMGNTGVPFGCPEQVRDFLNITGLEVHQPPRIHPKRIVYGLECPKAEVSGRRIWTTLAEHYGTPEAVSRELYIVNHCPLWMFNEAGQNITPDKLTGLAAKNLKKICDTHLQTVVSAMGIKRVIGVGRYAQKQAAALFDEIEVDWVPHPSPASPFANRNGGADWRAAFKEKLGI
;
A
#
# COMPACT_ATOMS: atom_id res chain seq x y z
N HIS A 1 7.79 6.00 7.38
CA HIS A 1 7.11 4.73 7.66
C HIS A 1 6.87 4.52 9.15
N LYS A 2 7.84 4.87 10.01
CA LYS A 2 7.69 4.79 11.47
C LYS A 2 6.46 5.59 11.93
N GLU A 3 6.36 6.85 11.52
CA GLU A 3 5.23 7.74 11.84
C GLU A 3 3.87 7.15 11.38
N TRP A 4 3.83 6.52 10.20
CA TRP A 4 2.65 5.80 9.72
C TRP A 4 2.24 4.69 10.68
N ILE A 5 3.18 3.85 11.10
CA ILE A 5 2.91 2.75 12.02
C ILE A 5 2.45 3.30 13.39
N GLU A 6 3.20 4.21 13.99
CA GLU A 6 2.95 4.70 15.35
C GLU A 6 1.61 5.43 15.49
N ARG A 7 1.18 6.16 14.46
CA ARG A 7 -0.06 6.94 14.54
C ARG A 7 -1.30 6.17 14.10
N PHE A 8 -1.17 5.26 13.17
CA PHE A 8 -2.31 4.69 12.48
C PHE A 8 -2.49 3.18 12.65
N SER A 9 -1.55 2.45 13.26
CA SER A 9 -1.74 1.03 13.56
C SER A 9 -2.44 0.80 14.90
N GLY A 10 -3.24 -0.26 14.99
CA GLY A 10 -3.83 -0.71 16.25
C GLY A 10 -4.97 0.17 16.79
N ASN A 11 -5.58 1.01 15.98
CA ASN A 11 -6.66 1.91 16.37
C ASN A 11 -8.07 1.27 16.32
N GLY A 12 -8.16 -0.05 16.28
CA GLY A 12 -9.41 -0.80 16.26
C GLY A 12 -9.80 -1.36 14.90
N ASP A 13 -8.95 -1.20 13.92
CA ASP A 13 -9.15 -1.64 12.53
C ASP A 13 -9.45 -3.15 12.46
N ASN A 14 -10.52 -3.47 11.76
CA ASN A 14 -10.86 -4.86 11.48
C ASN A 14 -10.54 -5.25 10.03
N THR A 15 -10.27 -4.28 9.18
CA THR A 15 -10.00 -4.48 7.75
C THR A 15 -8.57 -4.10 7.40
N LEU A 16 -7.87 -5.00 6.71
CA LEU A 16 -6.54 -4.76 6.18
C LEU A 16 -6.59 -4.64 4.65
N LEU A 17 -6.21 -3.48 4.13
CA LEU A 17 -5.93 -3.32 2.69
C LEU A 17 -4.50 -3.76 2.42
N VAL A 18 -4.32 -4.71 1.50
CA VAL A 18 -3.00 -5.27 1.18
C VAL A 18 -2.62 -4.97 -0.26
N GLY A 19 -1.55 -4.20 -0.45
CA GLY A 19 -0.90 -4.01 -1.75
C GLY A 19 0.17 -5.07 -2.03
N MET A 20 0.78 -4.98 -3.23
CA MET A 20 1.85 -5.92 -3.62
C MET A 20 3.19 -5.52 -2.99
N ASN A 21 3.74 -4.39 -3.41
CA ASN A 21 5.02 -3.84 -2.95
C ASN A 21 5.08 -2.33 -3.22
N PRO A 22 5.99 -1.61 -2.57
CA PRO A 22 6.16 -0.19 -2.79
C PRO A 22 6.39 0.16 -4.25
N GLY A 23 5.65 1.15 -4.71
CA GLY A 23 5.94 1.92 -5.90
C GLY A 23 6.77 3.17 -5.54
N HIS A 24 6.84 4.09 -6.49
CA HIS A 24 7.57 5.35 -6.33
C HIS A 24 7.02 6.20 -5.18
N GLY A 25 5.71 6.26 -4.99
CA GLY A 25 5.07 7.03 -3.93
C GLY A 25 5.45 6.54 -2.54
N MET A 26 5.21 5.28 -2.21
CA MET A 26 5.62 4.72 -0.92
C MET A 26 7.13 4.73 -0.75
N GLY A 27 7.90 4.46 -1.81
CA GLY A 27 9.37 4.50 -1.75
C GLY A 27 9.91 5.86 -1.32
N ASN A 28 9.19 6.94 -1.60
CA ASN A 28 9.53 8.29 -1.15
C ASN A 28 8.91 8.65 0.20
N THR A 29 7.64 8.37 0.40
CA THR A 29 6.90 8.85 1.58
C THR A 29 6.96 7.88 2.77
N GLY A 30 7.27 6.62 2.53
CA GLY A 30 7.19 5.56 3.54
C GLY A 30 5.77 5.13 3.91
N VAL A 31 4.73 5.75 3.33
CA VAL A 31 3.32 5.41 3.55
C VAL A 31 2.83 4.48 2.44
N PRO A 32 2.13 3.38 2.74
CA PRO A 32 1.55 2.51 1.72
C PRO A 32 0.63 3.29 0.78
N PHE A 33 0.82 3.11 -0.53
CA PHE A 33 0.18 3.95 -1.56
C PHE A 33 0.36 5.46 -1.35
N GLY A 34 1.42 5.89 -0.65
CA GLY A 34 1.62 7.29 -0.29
C GLY A 34 1.80 8.17 -1.52
N CYS A 35 0.91 9.14 -1.68
CA CYS A 35 1.08 10.27 -2.59
C CYS A 35 1.57 11.44 -1.71
N PRO A 36 2.67 12.14 -2.04
CA PRO A 36 3.22 13.21 -1.19
C PRO A 36 2.18 14.22 -0.74
N GLU A 37 1.32 14.65 -1.64
CA GLU A 37 0.22 15.57 -1.39
C GLU A 37 -0.74 15.02 -0.29
N GLN A 38 -1.23 13.80 -0.45
CA GLN A 38 -2.15 13.19 0.51
C GLN A 38 -1.48 12.87 1.86
N VAL A 39 -0.22 12.49 1.84
CA VAL A 39 0.55 12.23 3.06
C VAL A 39 0.74 13.51 3.86
N ARG A 40 1.03 14.63 3.19
CA ARG A 40 1.17 15.95 3.84
C ARG A 40 -0.18 16.53 4.26
N ASP A 41 -1.13 16.63 3.33
CA ASP A 41 -2.31 17.47 3.49
C ASP A 41 -3.49 16.74 4.18
N PHE A 42 -3.60 15.42 3.98
CA PHE A 42 -4.62 14.62 4.65
C PHE A 42 -4.09 13.86 5.87
N LEU A 43 -3.01 13.09 5.71
CA LEU A 43 -2.46 12.31 6.84
C LEU A 43 -1.70 13.15 7.86
N ASN A 44 -1.40 14.42 7.56
CA ASN A 44 -0.65 15.34 8.42
C ASN A 44 0.70 14.75 8.88
N ILE A 45 1.36 14.00 8.00
CA ILE A 45 2.72 13.50 8.22
C ILE A 45 3.69 14.49 7.56
N THR A 46 4.32 15.33 8.36
CA THR A 46 5.21 16.42 7.92
C THR A 46 6.43 16.55 8.80
N GLY A 47 7.42 17.32 8.37
CA GLY A 47 8.57 17.68 9.21
C GLY A 47 9.56 16.57 9.50
N LEU A 48 9.50 15.47 8.76
CA LEU A 48 10.36 14.30 8.96
C LEU A 48 11.64 14.40 8.12
N GLU A 49 12.75 13.96 8.69
CA GLU A 49 13.99 13.80 7.94
C GLU A 49 13.94 12.63 6.96
N VAL A 50 14.48 12.86 5.78
CA VAL A 50 14.64 11.82 4.76
C VAL A 50 16.04 11.25 4.81
N HIS A 51 16.14 10.00 5.24
CA HIS A 51 17.41 9.29 5.23
C HIS A 51 17.58 8.54 3.90
N GLN A 52 18.69 8.79 3.23
CA GLN A 52 19.04 8.06 2.02
C GLN A 52 19.55 6.65 2.39
N PRO A 53 19.25 5.62 1.58
CA PRO A 53 19.83 4.30 1.80
C PRO A 53 21.35 4.32 1.61
N PRO A 54 22.11 3.39 2.24
CA PRO A 54 23.57 3.35 2.13
C PRO A 54 24.09 3.22 0.68
N ARG A 55 23.28 2.63 -0.20
CA ARG A 55 23.56 2.52 -1.64
C ARG A 55 22.43 3.19 -2.40
N ILE A 56 22.67 4.42 -2.84
CA ILE A 56 21.70 5.21 -3.60
C ILE A 56 21.78 4.84 -5.07
N HIS A 57 20.65 4.44 -5.64
CA HIS A 57 20.55 4.31 -7.09
C HIS A 57 20.29 5.71 -7.70
N PRO A 58 21.08 6.18 -8.69
CA PRO A 58 21.02 7.56 -9.18
C PRO A 58 19.65 7.97 -9.75
N LYS A 59 18.87 6.99 -10.23
CA LYS A 59 17.49 7.24 -10.72
C LYS A 59 16.41 7.01 -9.65
N ARG A 60 16.78 6.69 -8.41
CA ARG A 60 15.84 6.32 -7.32
C ARG A 60 16.21 6.97 -6.00
N ILE A 61 16.52 8.25 -6.08
CA ILE A 61 16.74 9.10 -4.91
C ILE A 61 15.43 9.23 -4.15
N VAL A 62 15.50 9.18 -2.83
CA VAL A 62 14.33 9.39 -1.95
C VAL A 62 14.22 10.88 -1.64
N TYR A 63 13.14 11.50 -2.07
CA TYR A 63 12.87 12.93 -1.88
C TYR A 63 11.87 13.22 -0.75
N GLY A 64 11.34 12.16 -0.11
CA GLY A 64 10.27 12.35 0.88
C GLY A 64 9.03 12.99 0.28
N LEU A 65 8.50 13.97 0.97
CA LEU A 65 7.33 14.74 0.53
C LEU A 65 7.62 15.71 -0.62
N GLU A 66 8.91 16.03 -0.85
CA GLU A 66 9.36 16.88 -1.97
C GLU A 66 9.46 16.09 -3.30
N CYS A 67 8.98 14.85 -3.31
CA CYS A 67 9.00 14.03 -4.52
C CYS A 67 8.15 14.68 -5.63
N PRO A 68 8.76 15.05 -6.76
CA PRO A 68 8.05 15.78 -7.83
C PRO A 68 7.08 14.92 -8.63
N LYS A 69 7.15 13.60 -8.45
CA LYS A 69 6.35 12.66 -9.21
C LYS A 69 5.06 12.29 -8.49
N ALA A 70 3.94 12.57 -9.11
CA ALA A 70 2.64 12.16 -8.61
C ALA A 70 2.48 10.63 -8.58
N GLU A 71 1.84 10.12 -7.52
CA GLU A 71 1.46 8.71 -7.37
C GLU A 71 -0.05 8.56 -7.59
N VAL A 72 -0.42 8.22 -8.81
CA VAL A 72 -1.84 8.17 -9.21
C VAL A 72 -2.63 7.11 -8.44
N SER A 73 -2.03 5.94 -8.19
CA SER A 73 -2.69 4.87 -7.44
C SER A 73 -2.99 5.30 -6.01
N GLY A 74 -2.02 5.91 -5.37
CA GLY A 74 -2.14 6.44 -4.02
C GLY A 74 -3.15 7.57 -3.93
N ARG A 75 -3.10 8.52 -4.86
CA ARG A 75 -4.08 9.61 -4.93
C ARG A 75 -5.50 9.06 -4.99
N ARG A 76 -5.77 8.07 -5.85
CA ARG A 76 -7.11 7.46 -5.96
C ARG A 76 -7.59 6.85 -4.64
N ILE A 77 -6.76 6.07 -3.97
CA ILE A 77 -7.10 5.44 -2.68
C ILE A 77 -7.33 6.52 -1.63
N TRP A 78 -6.33 7.35 -1.37
CA TRP A 78 -6.38 8.31 -0.27
C TRP A 78 -7.43 9.39 -0.45
N THR A 79 -7.65 9.89 -1.69
CA THR A 79 -8.75 10.82 -1.95
C THR A 79 -10.11 10.17 -1.67
N THR A 80 -10.32 8.91 -2.08
CA THR A 80 -11.59 8.23 -1.82
C THR A 80 -11.84 8.02 -0.33
N LEU A 81 -10.80 7.66 0.42
CA LEU A 81 -10.89 7.50 1.88
C LEU A 81 -11.11 8.85 2.58
N ALA A 82 -10.39 9.89 2.16
CA ALA A 82 -10.55 11.24 2.70
C ALA A 82 -11.95 11.81 2.47
N GLU A 83 -12.52 11.63 1.27
CA GLU A 83 -13.88 12.05 0.94
C GLU A 83 -14.93 11.37 1.80
N HIS A 84 -14.72 10.12 2.19
CA HIS A 84 -15.70 9.37 2.99
C HIS A 84 -15.52 9.60 4.50
N TYR A 85 -14.29 9.45 5.00
CA TYR A 85 -14.03 9.46 6.45
C TYR A 85 -13.76 10.86 7.03
N GLY A 86 -13.35 11.80 6.20
CA GLY A 86 -13.05 13.18 6.59
C GLY A 86 -11.74 13.38 7.34
N THR A 87 -11.33 12.44 8.19
CA THR A 87 -10.08 12.52 8.97
C THR A 87 -9.27 11.24 8.89
N PRO A 88 -7.94 11.30 9.00
CA PRO A 88 -7.09 10.10 8.98
C PRO A 88 -7.32 9.19 10.19
N GLU A 89 -7.68 9.74 11.34
CA GLU A 89 -8.03 8.97 12.53
C GLU A 89 -9.32 8.18 12.34
N ALA A 90 -10.30 8.72 11.60
CA ALA A 90 -11.51 7.98 11.24
C ALA A 90 -11.18 6.81 10.29
N VAL A 91 -10.27 7.02 9.32
CA VAL A 91 -9.78 5.93 8.46
C VAL A 91 -9.14 4.84 9.31
N SER A 92 -8.24 5.20 10.25
CA SER A 92 -7.46 4.23 11.02
C SER A 92 -8.30 3.42 12.02
N ARG A 93 -9.49 3.87 12.37
CA ARG A 93 -10.44 3.08 13.17
C ARG A 93 -11.14 1.97 12.39
N GLU A 94 -11.18 2.08 11.07
CA GLU A 94 -11.91 1.14 10.21
C GLU A 94 -10.99 0.22 9.41
N LEU A 95 -9.82 0.76 8.99
CA LEU A 95 -8.89 0.00 8.18
C LEU A 95 -7.42 0.43 8.37
N TYR A 96 -6.54 -0.50 8.09
CA TYR A 96 -5.11 -0.24 7.97
C TYR A 96 -4.59 -0.67 6.59
N ILE A 97 -3.49 -0.09 6.13
CA ILE A 97 -2.94 -0.39 4.80
C ILE A 97 -1.49 -0.85 4.92
N VAL A 98 -1.17 -1.97 4.27
CA VAL A 98 0.20 -2.49 4.16
C VAL A 98 0.48 -3.00 2.76
N ASN A 99 1.73 -3.33 2.46
CA ASN A 99 2.09 -4.15 1.33
C ASN A 99 2.51 -5.55 1.80
N HIS A 100 2.17 -6.58 1.05
CA HIS A 100 2.67 -7.94 1.28
C HIS A 100 4.21 -7.96 1.30
N CYS A 101 4.85 -7.36 0.29
CA CYS A 101 6.29 -7.13 0.27
C CYS A 101 6.58 -5.67 0.63
N PRO A 102 7.26 -5.39 1.76
CA PRO A 102 7.55 -4.01 2.16
C PRO A 102 8.74 -3.38 1.42
N LEU A 103 9.40 -4.12 0.52
CA LEU A 103 10.61 -3.66 -0.16
C LEU A 103 10.33 -2.95 -1.48
N TRP A 104 10.91 -1.77 -1.64
CA TRP A 104 10.97 -1.09 -2.94
C TRP A 104 12.15 -1.64 -3.74
N MET A 105 11.86 -2.47 -4.73
CA MET A 105 12.86 -3.17 -5.54
C MET A 105 12.96 -2.58 -6.94
N PHE A 106 14.16 -2.52 -7.47
CA PHE A 106 14.42 -2.07 -8.84
C PHE A 106 15.71 -2.73 -9.39
N ASN A 107 15.79 -2.80 -10.71
CA ASN A 107 16.99 -3.32 -11.40
C ASN A 107 18.05 -2.22 -11.57
N GLU A 108 19.19 -2.56 -12.16
CA GLU A 108 20.30 -1.63 -12.44
C GLU A 108 19.89 -0.45 -13.34
N ALA A 109 18.89 -0.61 -14.19
CA ALA A 109 18.35 0.48 -15.00
C ALA A 109 17.39 1.39 -14.20
N GLY A 110 17.07 1.05 -12.93
CA GLY A 110 16.15 1.75 -12.09
C GLY A 110 14.67 1.46 -12.40
N GLN A 111 14.37 0.38 -13.11
CA GLN A 111 12.99 -0.05 -13.34
C GLN A 111 12.47 -0.82 -12.14
N ASN A 112 11.24 -0.54 -11.74
CA ASN A 112 10.61 -1.22 -10.62
C ASN A 112 10.48 -2.73 -10.87
N ILE A 113 10.85 -3.53 -9.87
CA ILE A 113 10.69 -4.99 -9.87
C ILE A 113 9.60 -5.34 -8.88
N THR A 114 8.71 -6.22 -9.28
CA THR A 114 7.65 -6.76 -8.43
C THR A 114 8.00 -8.17 -7.95
N PRO A 115 7.52 -8.60 -6.78
CA PRO A 115 7.86 -9.91 -6.21
C PRO A 115 7.53 -11.09 -7.12
N ASP A 116 6.46 -11.00 -7.91
CA ASP A 116 6.01 -12.03 -8.84
C ASP A 116 6.95 -12.25 -10.03
N LYS A 117 7.89 -11.34 -10.27
CA LYS A 117 8.90 -11.45 -11.34
C LYS A 117 10.23 -12.03 -10.86
N LEU A 118 10.38 -12.21 -9.58
CA LEU A 118 11.56 -12.84 -9.01
C LEU A 118 11.46 -14.37 -9.16
N THR A 119 12.61 -15.02 -9.32
CA THR A 119 12.70 -16.48 -9.49
C THR A 119 13.78 -17.07 -8.58
N GLY A 120 13.81 -18.40 -8.48
CA GLY A 120 14.83 -19.13 -7.76
C GLY A 120 14.72 -19.04 -6.24
N LEU A 121 15.80 -19.35 -5.54
CA LEU A 121 15.87 -19.43 -4.07
C LEU A 121 15.61 -18.07 -3.40
N ALA A 122 16.13 -16.99 -3.98
CA ALA A 122 15.93 -15.63 -3.45
C ALA A 122 14.45 -15.26 -3.43
N ALA A 123 13.70 -15.59 -4.48
CA ALA A 123 12.25 -15.35 -4.54
C ALA A 123 11.49 -16.15 -3.48
N LYS A 124 11.85 -17.41 -3.27
CA LYS A 124 11.24 -18.25 -2.22
C LYS A 124 11.50 -17.71 -0.82
N ASN A 125 12.73 -17.29 -0.55
CA ASN A 125 13.11 -16.71 0.74
C ASN A 125 12.39 -15.39 0.99
N LEU A 126 12.35 -14.50 -0.02
CA LEU A 126 11.63 -13.24 0.08
C LEU A 126 10.14 -13.49 0.36
N LYS A 127 9.51 -14.40 -0.42
CA LYS A 127 8.10 -14.74 -0.19
C LYS A 127 7.85 -15.19 1.24
N LYS A 128 8.66 -16.08 1.78
CA LYS A 128 8.52 -16.56 3.17
C LYS A 128 8.59 -15.41 4.18
N ILE A 129 9.52 -14.47 3.99
CA ILE A 129 9.64 -13.29 4.86
C ILE A 129 8.38 -12.40 4.75
N CYS A 130 7.90 -12.16 3.52
CA CYS A 130 6.71 -11.37 3.28
C CYS A 130 5.44 -12.03 3.86
N ASP A 131 5.31 -13.35 3.71
CA ASP A 131 4.22 -14.12 4.29
C ASP A 131 4.22 -14.01 5.82
N THR A 132 5.38 -14.20 6.46
CA THR A 132 5.54 -14.02 7.91
C THR A 132 5.21 -12.60 8.35
N HIS A 133 5.66 -11.59 7.61
CA HIS A 133 5.31 -10.19 7.88
C HIS A 133 3.79 -9.98 7.87
N LEU A 134 3.11 -10.44 6.82
CA LEU A 134 1.65 -10.27 6.71
C LEU A 134 0.90 -11.00 7.84
N GLN A 135 1.32 -12.24 8.17
CA GLN A 135 0.76 -12.99 9.29
C GLN A 135 0.95 -12.26 10.63
N THR A 136 2.13 -11.67 10.84
CA THR A 136 2.43 -10.90 12.05
C THR A 136 1.52 -9.68 12.16
N VAL A 137 1.35 -8.92 11.07
CA VAL A 137 0.45 -7.75 11.05
C VAL A 137 -0.98 -8.16 11.36
N VAL A 138 -1.50 -9.17 10.68
CA VAL A 138 -2.86 -9.68 10.88
C VAL A 138 -3.10 -10.12 12.33
N SER A 139 -2.16 -10.87 12.90
CA SER A 139 -2.25 -11.35 14.29
C SER A 139 -2.14 -10.21 15.31
N ALA A 140 -1.15 -9.33 15.14
CA ALA A 140 -0.89 -8.25 16.09
C ALA A 140 -2.02 -7.21 16.15
N MET A 141 -2.71 -6.98 15.03
CA MET A 141 -3.81 -6.02 14.92
C MET A 141 -5.20 -6.66 15.05
N GLY A 142 -5.30 -7.97 15.19
CA GLY A 142 -6.59 -8.67 15.30
C GLY A 142 -7.46 -8.56 14.06
N ILE A 143 -6.85 -8.49 12.87
CA ILE A 143 -7.54 -8.31 11.58
C ILE A 143 -8.50 -9.48 11.33
N LYS A 144 -9.72 -9.15 10.90
CA LYS A 144 -10.78 -10.12 10.58
C LYS A 144 -11.12 -10.18 9.11
N ARG A 145 -10.70 -9.18 8.34
CA ARG A 145 -10.98 -9.06 6.92
C ARG A 145 -9.76 -8.51 6.18
N VAL A 146 -9.41 -9.14 5.06
CA VAL A 146 -8.34 -8.67 4.17
C VAL A 146 -8.92 -8.34 2.81
N ILE A 147 -8.58 -7.16 2.29
CA ILE A 147 -8.92 -6.76 0.92
C ILE A 147 -7.63 -6.56 0.13
N GLY A 148 -7.36 -7.45 -0.80
CA GLY A 148 -6.23 -7.33 -1.71
C GLY A 148 -6.44 -6.23 -2.74
N VAL A 149 -5.53 -5.26 -2.80
CA VAL A 149 -5.50 -4.26 -3.87
C VAL A 149 -4.79 -4.87 -5.09
N GLY A 150 -5.59 -5.47 -5.95
CA GLY A 150 -5.14 -6.31 -7.06
C GLY A 150 -5.05 -7.80 -6.72
N ARG A 151 -5.06 -8.62 -7.77
CA ARG A 151 -5.12 -10.09 -7.65
C ARG A 151 -3.89 -10.73 -7.01
N TYR A 152 -2.72 -10.11 -7.13
CA TYR A 152 -1.53 -10.62 -6.46
C TYR A 152 -1.73 -10.64 -4.93
N ALA A 153 -2.09 -9.51 -4.36
CA ALA A 153 -2.27 -9.38 -2.91
C ALA A 153 -3.38 -10.30 -2.39
N GLN A 154 -4.50 -10.38 -3.12
CA GLN A 154 -5.57 -11.33 -2.81
C GLN A 154 -5.06 -12.78 -2.74
N LYS A 155 -4.33 -13.23 -3.77
CA LYS A 155 -3.82 -14.60 -3.83
C LYS A 155 -2.85 -14.92 -2.69
N GLN A 156 -1.97 -13.97 -2.32
CA GLN A 156 -1.06 -14.17 -1.21
C GLN A 156 -1.83 -14.27 0.12
N ALA A 157 -2.77 -13.36 0.36
CA ALA A 157 -3.60 -13.40 1.57
C ALA A 157 -4.45 -14.67 1.66
N ALA A 158 -5.15 -15.05 0.59
CA ALA A 158 -5.96 -16.26 0.55
C ALA A 158 -5.16 -17.56 0.75
N ALA A 159 -3.87 -17.56 0.41
CA ALA A 159 -2.99 -18.69 0.67
C ALA A 159 -2.48 -18.76 2.12
N LEU A 160 -2.66 -17.73 2.91
CA LEU A 160 -2.16 -17.62 4.28
C LEU A 160 -3.26 -17.71 5.34
N PHE A 161 -4.50 -17.39 4.97
CA PHE A 161 -5.59 -17.23 5.90
C PHE A 161 -6.83 -18.00 5.44
N ASP A 162 -7.15 -19.08 6.13
CA ASP A 162 -8.35 -19.88 5.84
C ASP A 162 -9.58 -19.40 6.64
N GLU A 163 -9.38 -18.76 7.79
CA GLU A 163 -10.46 -18.32 8.69
C GLU A 163 -10.78 -16.82 8.61
N ILE A 164 -10.05 -16.08 7.78
CA ILE A 164 -10.24 -14.64 7.59
C ILE A 164 -10.89 -14.39 6.23
N GLU A 165 -11.89 -13.54 6.19
CA GLU A 165 -12.49 -13.11 4.93
C GLU A 165 -11.44 -12.43 4.03
N VAL A 166 -11.19 -12.98 2.85
CA VAL A 166 -10.25 -12.43 1.86
C VAL A 166 -10.98 -12.04 0.59
N ASP A 167 -11.09 -10.76 0.33
CA ASP A 167 -11.69 -10.18 -0.88
C ASP A 167 -10.64 -9.38 -1.69
N TRP A 168 -11.04 -8.71 -2.73
CA TRP A 168 -10.14 -7.91 -3.54
C TRP A 168 -10.85 -6.77 -4.27
N VAL A 169 -10.05 -5.75 -4.63
CA VAL A 169 -10.44 -4.68 -5.55
C VAL A 169 -9.44 -4.60 -6.71
N PRO A 170 -9.86 -4.16 -7.91
CA PRO A 170 -8.93 -3.90 -8.99
C PRO A 170 -7.85 -2.91 -8.58
N HIS A 171 -6.62 -3.12 -9.05
CA HIS A 171 -5.53 -2.20 -8.73
C HIS A 171 -5.78 -0.81 -9.34
N PRO A 172 -5.61 0.30 -8.58
CA PRO A 172 -5.91 1.67 -9.03
C PRO A 172 -4.89 2.26 -10.02
N SER A 173 -3.93 1.47 -10.48
CA SER A 173 -2.88 1.92 -11.41
C SER A 173 -3.47 2.43 -12.73
N PRO A 174 -2.88 3.50 -13.31
CA PRO A 174 -3.21 3.93 -14.67
C PRO A 174 -3.00 2.86 -15.74
N ALA A 175 -2.16 1.86 -15.47
CA ALA A 175 -1.98 0.70 -16.35
C ALA A 175 -3.16 -0.30 -16.31
N SER A 176 -4.07 -0.18 -15.35
CA SER A 176 -5.27 -1.00 -15.26
C SER A 176 -6.39 -0.39 -16.13
N PRO A 177 -6.89 -1.08 -17.17
CA PRO A 177 -7.99 -0.55 -17.99
C PRO A 177 -9.24 -0.25 -17.17
N PHE A 178 -9.57 -1.08 -16.20
CA PHE A 178 -10.73 -0.87 -15.32
C PHE A 178 -10.59 0.41 -14.49
N ALA A 179 -9.40 0.68 -13.98
CA ALA A 179 -9.15 1.87 -13.14
C ALA A 179 -9.30 3.19 -13.88
N ASN A 180 -9.35 3.18 -15.21
CA ASN A 180 -9.50 4.37 -16.05
C ASN A 180 -10.92 4.55 -16.63
N ARG A 181 -11.80 3.55 -16.46
CA ARG A 181 -13.18 3.64 -16.96
C ARG A 181 -13.89 4.83 -16.32
N ASN A 182 -14.64 5.55 -17.13
CA ASN A 182 -15.41 6.74 -16.73
C ASN A 182 -14.56 7.71 -15.88
N GLY A 183 -13.31 7.97 -16.30
CA GLY A 183 -12.40 8.84 -15.55
C GLY A 183 -11.99 8.33 -14.16
N GLY A 184 -12.15 7.04 -13.91
CA GLY A 184 -11.86 6.39 -12.63
C GLY A 184 -13.08 6.22 -11.71
N ALA A 185 -14.28 6.64 -12.14
CA ALA A 185 -15.50 6.53 -11.33
C ALA A 185 -15.88 5.06 -11.06
N ASP A 186 -15.76 4.18 -12.06
CA ASP A 186 -16.06 2.75 -11.91
C ASP A 186 -15.15 2.09 -10.86
N TRP A 187 -13.88 2.44 -10.87
CA TRP A 187 -12.94 1.93 -9.88
C TRP A 187 -13.30 2.43 -8.46
N ARG A 188 -13.63 3.71 -8.35
CA ARG A 188 -14.02 4.33 -7.07
C ARG A 188 -15.28 3.67 -6.50
N ALA A 189 -16.28 3.42 -7.35
CA ALA A 189 -17.49 2.73 -6.95
C ALA A 189 -17.21 1.31 -6.45
N ALA A 190 -16.43 0.53 -7.21
CA ALA A 190 -16.03 -0.82 -6.80
C ALA A 190 -15.20 -0.83 -5.51
N PHE A 191 -14.32 0.16 -5.31
CA PHE A 191 -13.52 0.29 -4.10
C PHE A 191 -14.41 0.59 -2.88
N LYS A 192 -15.35 1.53 -3.01
CA LYS A 192 -16.32 1.87 -1.96
C LYS A 192 -17.22 0.68 -1.61
N GLU A 193 -17.78 0.01 -2.62
CA GLU A 193 -18.61 -1.20 -2.43
C GLU A 193 -17.88 -2.27 -1.61
N LYS A 194 -16.61 -2.54 -1.97
CA LYS A 194 -15.80 -3.53 -1.26
C LYS A 194 -15.43 -3.15 0.16
N LEU A 195 -15.33 -1.87 0.46
CA LEU A 195 -15.15 -1.38 1.83
C LEU A 195 -16.46 -1.28 2.62
N GLY A 196 -17.60 -1.29 1.95
CA GLY A 196 -18.90 -1.07 2.58
C GLY A 196 -19.17 0.41 2.90
N ILE A 197 -18.62 1.35 2.07
CA ILE A 197 -18.68 2.80 2.30
C ILE A 197 -19.27 3.55 1.12
#